data_40f9152486828b6334056b1ea18bdaa4
#
_entry.id   40f9152486828b6334056b1ea18bdaa4
#
_cell.length_a   1.000
_cell.length_b   1.000
_cell.length_c   1.000
_cell.angle_alpha   90.00
_cell.angle_beta   90.00
_cell.angle_gamma   90.00
#
_symmetry.space_group_name_H-M   'P 1'
#
loop_
_entity.id
_entity.type
_entity.pdbx_description
1 polymer ?
#
loop_
_entity_poly.entity_id
_entity_poly.type
_entity_poly.pdbx_seq_one_letter_code
_entity_poly.pdbx_strand_id
1 'polypeptide(L)'
;KRFDERAGYCLEVINYPEEESIDILMVGHMDTVFPKGTVAKRPFTMDEKKAYGPGVDDMKSGLLNMYYVVKELVKENTKLHLCLALNCDEEISSRYSNPWISELARHAKCGLVFEPARRNGAIVSDRKGLARYVIDFKGIYAHAGVNPQDGASAIHEMAEWITRLVPLNDYEHGTSLNVGIVKGGMGANTLAENAQCEVDIRFTNIEACHKIEAAFENLRTNPIIKGVTATVTRVGFRPPMASTERSRSMLEIMRQEGEKCGVDVKWVTTGGGSDGNFMAFEGCSVMDAVGPVGDGAHGDKEFIWLETIKPRTEMVYRTLVKLEEKGYFA
;
A
#
# COMPACT_ATOMS: atom_id res chain seq x y z
N LYS A 1 9.61 -16.52 -8.68
CA LYS A 1 10.56 -15.41 -8.98
C LYS A 1 11.19 -14.89 -7.69
N ARG A 2 12.43 -14.40 -7.73
CA ARG A 2 13.09 -13.72 -6.62
C ARG A 2 13.76 -12.47 -7.17
N PHE A 3 13.37 -11.31 -6.68
CA PHE A 3 13.80 -10.02 -7.21
C PHE A 3 15.00 -9.42 -6.48
N ASP A 4 15.22 -9.82 -5.22
CA ASP A 4 16.35 -9.39 -4.38
C ASP A 4 16.68 -10.47 -3.34
N GLU A 5 17.93 -10.59 -2.93
CA GLU A 5 18.36 -11.57 -1.91
C GLU A 5 17.79 -11.28 -0.52
N ARG A 6 17.40 -10.02 -0.26
CA ARG A 6 16.78 -9.56 0.99
C ARG A 6 15.28 -9.82 1.05
N ALA A 7 14.65 -10.14 -0.09
CA ALA A 7 13.25 -10.54 -0.20
C ALA A 7 13.12 -12.06 -0.34
N GLY A 8 11.95 -12.60 -0.04
CA GLY A 8 11.60 -13.98 -0.27
C GLY A 8 11.32 -14.29 -1.75
N TYR A 9 10.74 -15.44 -1.99
CA TYR A 9 10.28 -15.84 -3.32
C TYR A 9 8.86 -15.36 -3.57
N CYS A 10 8.63 -14.78 -4.74
CA CYS A 10 7.30 -14.49 -5.27
C CYS A 10 6.83 -15.65 -6.15
N LEU A 11 5.52 -15.91 -6.16
CA LEU A 11 4.89 -16.94 -6.96
C LEU A 11 4.01 -16.31 -8.04
N GLU A 12 4.19 -16.76 -9.27
CA GLU A 12 3.30 -16.44 -10.39
C GLU A 12 2.67 -17.72 -10.91
N VAL A 13 1.34 -17.72 -11.04
CA VAL A 13 0.57 -18.82 -11.61
C VAL A 13 -0.30 -18.24 -12.72
N ILE A 14 -0.18 -18.78 -13.93
CA ILE A 14 -0.88 -18.30 -15.12
C ILE A 14 -1.36 -19.51 -15.94
N ASN A 15 -2.59 -19.43 -16.47
CA ASN A 15 -3.18 -20.55 -17.21
C ASN A 15 -2.92 -20.47 -18.73
N TYR A 16 -2.67 -19.30 -19.31
CA TYR A 16 -2.36 -19.10 -20.73
C TYR A 16 -1.08 -18.26 -20.87
N PRO A 17 0.11 -18.85 -20.63
CA PRO A 17 1.37 -18.11 -20.55
C PRO A 17 1.85 -17.51 -21.89
N GLU A 18 1.27 -17.94 -23.02
CA GLU A 18 1.52 -17.42 -24.37
C GLU A 18 0.69 -16.19 -24.73
N GLU A 19 -0.31 -15.84 -23.93
CA GLU A 19 -1.15 -14.67 -24.15
C GLU A 19 -0.62 -13.46 -23.35
N GLU A 20 -0.51 -12.31 -23.98
CA GLU A 20 -0.08 -11.08 -23.33
C GLU A 20 -1.19 -10.44 -22.46
N SER A 21 -2.45 -10.52 -22.93
CA SER A 21 -3.59 -9.91 -22.21
C SER A 21 -4.07 -10.82 -21.09
N ILE A 22 -4.13 -10.29 -19.88
CA ILE A 22 -4.66 -10.94 -18.67
C ILE A 22 -6.09 -10.43 -18.44
N ASP A 23 -7.07 -11.33 -18.35
CA ASP A 23 -8.42 -10.92 -17.99
C ASP A 23 -8.50 -10.53 -16.52
N ILE A 24 -7.94 -11.37 -15.65
CA ILE A 24 -7.99 -11.16 -14.19
C ILE A 24 -6.61 -11.37 -13.58
N LEU A 25 -6.06 -10.32 -13.01
CA LEU A 25 -4.87 -10.35 -12.15
C LEU A 25 -5.30 -10.40 -10.68
N MET A 26 -5.00 -11.49 -10.01
CA MET A 26 -5.24 -11.69 -8.58
C MET A 26 -3.93 -11.49 -7.80
N VAL A 27 -3.92 -10.53 -6.88
CA VAL A 27 -2.71 -10.18 -6.11
C VAL A 27 -2.93 -10.42 -4.63
N GLY A 28 -1.90 -10.93 -3.98
CA GLY A 28 -1.83 -11.09 -2.55
C GLY A 28 -0.40 -11.30 -2.06
N HIS A 29 -0.17 -11.12 -0.76
CA HIS A 29 1.16 -11.25 -0.19
C HIS A 29 1.26 -12.40 0.81
N MET A 30 2.47 -12.96 0.90
CA MET A 30 2.78 -14.11 1.76
C MET A 30 3.56 -13.71 3.01
N ASP A 31 4.16 -12.52 3.03
CA ASP A 31 4.88 -11.95 4.16
C ASP A 31 3.93 -11.44 5.25
N THR A 32 4.48 -11.05 6.35
CA THR A 32 3.80 -10.42 7.49
C THR A 32 4.77 -9.48 8.19
N VAL A 33 4.27 -8.52 8.95
CA VAL A 33 5.08 -7.61 9.78
C VAL A 33 5.81 -8.32 10.94
N PHE A 34 5.48 -9.57 11.22
CA PHE A 34 5.97 -10.26 12.41
C PHE A 34 7.39 -10.78 12.24
N PRO A 35 8.25 -10.62 13.27
CA PRO A 35 9.60 -11.18 13.28
C PRO A 35 9.61 -12.70 13.14
N LYS A 36 10.68 -13.23 12.54
CA LYS A 36 10.91 -14.68 12.46
C LYS A 36 10.82 -15.32 13.86
N GLY A 37 10.08 -16.43 13.94
CA GLY A 37 9.86 -17.17 15.18
C GLY A 37 8.61 -16.75 15.95
N THR A 38 7.85 -15.74 15.51
CA THR A 38 6.58 -15.34 16.16
C THR A 38 5.58 -16.50 16.16
N VAL A 39 5.49 -17.29 15.09
CA VAL A 39 4.60 -18.46 15.01
C VAL A 39 4.89 -19.52 16.09
N ALA A 40 6.15 -19.68 16.51
CA ALA A 40 6.50 -20.60 17.61
C ALA A 40 5.97 -20.12 18.98
N LYS A 41 5.84 -18.80 19.17
CA LYS A 41 5.33 -18.19 20.39
C LYS A 41 3.81 -17.99 20.35
N ARG A 42 3.27 -17.74 19.18
CA ARG A 42 1.86 -17.49 18.92
C ARG A 42 1.42 -18.35 17.71
N PRO A 43 1.24 -19.67 17.91
CA PRO A 43 0.84 -20.57 16.84
C PRO A 43 -0.58 -20.27 16.34
N PHE A 44 -0.91 -20.79 15.16
CA PHE A 44 -2.28 -20.79 14.67
C PHE A 44 -3.19 -21.56 15.64
N THR A 45 -4.30 -20.93 16.01
CA THR A 45 -5.37 -21.54 16.80
C THR A 45 -6.73 -21.12 16.25
N MET A 46 -7.77 -21.87 16.57
CA MET A 46 -9.14 -21.48 16.20
C MET A 46 -10.13 -21.97 17.24
N ASP A 47 -11.22 -21.25 17.38
CA ASP A 47 -12.43 -21.66 18.07
C ASP A 47 -13.59 -21.86 17.07
N GLU A 48 -14.83 -21.94 17.53
CA GLU A 48 -16.00 -22.14 16.68
C GLU A 48 -16.28 -20.96 15.74
N LYS A 49 -15.76 -19.75 16.02
CA LYS A 49 -16.10 -18.50 15.31
C LYS A 49 -14.89 -17.84 14.66
N LYS A 50 -13.69 -18.01 15.23
CA LYS A 50 -12.51 -17.25 14.84
C LYS A 50 -11.29 -18.14 14.64
N ALA A 51 -10.42 -17.71 13.76
CA ALA A 51 -9.06 -18.21 13.69
C ALA A 51 -8.08 -17.10 14.07
N TYR A 52 -7.02 -17.45 14.81
CA TYR A 52 -6.02 -16.56 15.37
C TYR A 52 -4.62 -16.98 14.92
N GLY A 53 -3.75 -16.02 14.77
CA GLY A 53 -2.33 -16.29 14.48
C GLY A 53 -1.71 -15.17 13.61
N PRO A 54 -0.37 -15.15 13.48
CA PRO A 54 0.33 -14.16 12.68
C PRO A 54 -0.04 -14.23 11.20
N GLY A 55 -0.59 -13.14 10.66
CA GLY A 55 -0.99 -13.03 9.27
C GLY A 55 -2.26 -13.82 8.91
N VAL A 56 -3.09 -14.22 9.88
CA VAL A 56 -4.37 -14.89 9.58
C VAL A 56 -5.35 -13.94 8.92
N ASP A 57 -5.34 -12.65 9.31
CA ASP A 57 -6.11 -11.58 8.70
C ASP A 57 -5.33 -11.00 7.54
N ASP A 58 -4.14 -10.52 7.77
CA ASP A 58 -3.26 -9.84 6.82
C ASP A 58 -2.09 -10.75 6.38
N MET A 59 -2.20 -11.44 5.17
CA MET A 59 -3.46 -11.65 4.45
C MET A 59 -3.66 -13.12 4.06
N LYS A 60 -3.22 -14.09 4.91
CA LYS A 60 -3.25 -15.53 4.56
C LYS A 60 -4.67 -16.06 4.33
N SER A 61 -5.69 -15.52 5.04
CA SER A 61 -7.08 -15.89 4.76
C SER A 61 -7.55 -15.39 3.39
N GLY A 62 -7.04 -14.26 2.92
CA GLY A 62 -7.26 -13.77 1.57
C GLY A 62 -6.65 -14.70 0.52
N LEU A 63 -5.42 -15.21 0.76
CA LEU A 63 -4.80 -16.21 -0.11
C LEU A 63 -5.64 -17.50 -0.17
N LEU A 64 -6.25 -17.90 0.94
CA LEU A 64 -7.15 -19.05 0.99
C LEU A 64 -8.39 -18.79 0.13
N ASN A 65 -9.00 -17.60 0.22
CA ASN A 65 -10.14 -17.23 -0.63
C ASN A 65 -9.74 -17.24 -2.11
N MET A 66 -8.60 -16.64 -2.47
CA MET A 66 -8.06 -16.65 -3.83
C MET A 66 -7.94 -18.09 -4.37
N TYR A 67 -7.36 -18.99 -3.58
CA TYR A 67 -7.24 -20.40 -3.96
C TYR A 67 -8.60 -21.03 -4.28
N TYR A 68 -9.60 -20.83 -3.42
CA TYR A 68 -10.93 -21.44 -3.64
C TYR A 68 -11.69 -20.78 -4.79
N VAL A 69 -11.55 -19.49 -5.03
CA VAL A 69 -12.10 -18.80 -6.21
C VAL A 69 -11.54 -19.43 -7.49
N VAL A 70 -10.22 -19.55 -7.58
CA VAL A 70 -9.56 -20.14 -8.76
C VAL A 70 -9.97 -21.61 -8.94
N LYS A 71 -10.04 -22.36 -7.84
CA LYS A 71 -10.45 -23.77 -7.88
C LYS A 71 -11.84 -23.96 -8.48
N GLU A 72 -12.81 -23.11 -8.13
CA GLU A 72 -14.16 -23.19 -8.69
C GLU A 72 -14.17 -22.73 -10.16
N LEU A 73 -13.47 -21.66 -10.53
CA LEU A 73 -13.33 -21.21 -11.92
C LEU A 73 -12.74 -22.31 -12.82
N VAL A 74 -11.69 -22.99 -12.37
CA VAL A 74 -11.05 -24.09 -13.12
C VAL A 74 -11.98 -25.29 -13.24
N LYS A 75 -12.70 -25.65 -12.18
CA LYS A 75 -13.68 -26.75 -12.20
C LYS A 75 -14.81 -26.51 -13.20
N GLU A 76 -15.22 -25.26 -13.38
CA GLU A 76 -16.25 -24.85 -14.35
C GLU A 76 -15.68 -24.64 -15.77
N ASN A 77 -14.41 -24.98 -15.99
CA ASN A 77 -13.70 -24.81 -17.28
C ASN A 77 -13.75 -23.36 -17.79
N THR A 78 -13.47 -22.39 -16.92
CA THR A 78 -13.38 -20.99 -17.30
C THR A 78 -12.50 -20.74 -18.52
N LYS A 79 -12.89 -19.79 -19.36
CA LYS A 79 -12.09 -19.31 -20.49
C LYS A 79 -11.31 -18.04 -20.15
N LEU A 80 -11.49 -17.51 -18.95
CA LEU A 80 -10.76 -16.34 -18.50
C LEU A 80 -9.26 -16.62 -18.41
N HIS A 81 -8.48 -15.67 -18.88
CA HIS A 81 -7.04 -15.66 -18.69
C HIS A 81 -6.73 -15.15 -17.28
N LEU A 82 -6.34 -16.06 -16.38
CA LEU A 82 -6.07 -15.82 -14.97
C LEU A 82 -4.57 -15.72 -14.72
N CYS A 83 -4.15 -14.70 -14.01
CA CYS A 83 -2.80 -14.59 -13.46
C CYS A 83 -2.88 -14.34 -11.95
N LEU A 84 -2.19 -15.17 -11.16
CA LEU A 84 -2.02 -15.01 -9.73
C LEU A 84 -0.60 -14.52 -9.47
N ALA A 85 -0.46 -13.42 -8.76
CA ALA A 85 0.81 -12.85 -8.35
C ALA A 85 0.87 -12.76 -6.83
N LEU A 86 1.66 -13.64 -6.20
CA LEU A 86 1.84 -13.67 -4.75
C LEU A 86 3.25 -13.17 -4.42
N ASN A 87 3.34 -12.01 -3.81
CA ASN A 87 4.61 -11.41 -3.42
C ASN A 87 5.00 -11.73 -1.96
N CYS A 88 6.14 -11.23 -1.52
CA CYS A 88 6.70 -11.52 -0.21
C CYS A 88 7.37 -10.29 0.42
N ASP A 89 6.98 -9.09 -0.01
CA ASP A 89 7.52 -7.82 0.46
C ASP A 89 6.47 -6.69 0.47
N GLU A 90 5.17 -7.04 0.56
CA GLU A 90 4.08 -6.06 0.67
C GLU A 90 4.25 -5.20 1.91
N GLU A 91 4.55 -5.81 3.04
CA GLU A 91 4.70 -5.18 4.35
C GLU A 91 5.87 -4.18 4.44
N ILE A 92 6.78 -4.25 3.48
CA ILE A 92 7.84 -3.26 3.27
C ILE A 92 7.61 -2.42 2.01
N SER A 93 6.32 -2.26 1.62
CA SER A 93 5.85 -1.44 0.49
C SER A 93 6.21 -2.00 -0.89
N SER A 94 6.23 -3.32 -1.05
CA SER A 94 6.50 -4.04 -2.30
C SER A 94 7.75 -3.52 -3.02
N ARG A 95 8.77 -3.23 -2.22
CA ARG A 95 9.96 -2.51 -2.66
C ARG A 95 10.67 -3.17 -3.84
N TYR A 96 10.60 -4.50 -3.89
CA TYR A 96 11.29 -5.30 -4.89
C TYR A 96 10.32 -5.90 -5.92
N SER A 97 9.10 -6.20 -5.51
CA SER A 97 8.08 -6.85 -6.34
C SER A 97 7.21 -5.87 -7.13
N ASN A 98 7.13 -4.58 -6.75
CA ASN A 98 6.24 -3.65 -7.42
C ASN A 98 6.49 -3.50 -8.94
N PRO A 99 7.74 -3.49 -9.48
CA PRO A 99 7.92 -3.40 -10.93
C PRO A 99 7.31 -4.60 -11.69
N TRP A 100 7.32 -5.79 -11.07
CA TRP A 100 6.70 -6.97 -11.62
C TRP A 100 5.17 -6.92 -11.53
N ILE A 101 4.61 -6.48 -10.39
CA ILE A 101 3.16 -6.32 -10.23
C ILE A 101 2.64 -5.25 -11.22
N SER A 102 3.34 -4.12 -11.34
CA SER A 102 3.03 -3.06 -12.29
C SER A 102 3.05 -3.56 -13.74
N GLU A 103 4.02 -4.39 -14.11
CA GLU A 103 4.11 -4.98 -15.45
C GLU A 103 2.90 -5.88 -15.75
N LEU A 104 2.56 -6.79 -14.82
CA LEU A 104 1.37 -7.63 -14.98
C LEU A 104 0.09 -6.80 -15.07
N ALA A 105 0.00 -5.74 -14.28
CA ALA A 105 -1.17 -4.87 -14.25
C ALA A 105 -1.41 -4.10 -15.56
N ARG A 106 -0.35 -3.72 -16.30
CA ARG A 106 -0.47 -3.09 -17.64
C ARG A 106 -1.19 -3.98 -18.65
N HIS A 107 -1.06 -5.29 -18.49
CA HIS A 107 -1.68 -6.28 -19.35
C HIS A 107 -3.03 -6.79 -18.80
N ALA A 108 -3.43 -6.36 -17.59
CA ALA A 108 -4.61 -6.86 -16.92
C ALA A 108 -5.84 -5.95 -17.10
N LYS A 109 -6.97 -6.56 -17.49
CA LYS A 109 -8.26 -5.86 -17.63
C LYS A 109 -8.92 -5.58 -16.28
N CYS A 110 -8.74 -6.50 -15.32
CA CYS A 110 -9.30 -6.46 -13.98
C CYS A 110 -8.27 -6.91 -12.95
N GLY A 111 -8.23 -6.23 -11.81
CA GLY A 111 -7.41 -6.57 -10.67
C GLY A 111 -8.22 -6.87 -9.43
N LEU A 112 -7.85 -7.93 -8.71
CA LEU A 112 -8.38 -8.28 -7.41
C LEU A 112 -7.24 -8.33 -6.40
N VAL A 113 -7.38 -7.60 -5.30
CA VAL A 113 -6.45 -7.67 -4.17
C VAL A 113 -7.18 -8.31 -2.99
N PHE A 114 -6.65 -9.44 -2.51
CA PHE A 114 -7.29 -10.25 -1.49
C PHE A 114 -6.93 -9.82 -0.06
N GLU A 115 -6.62 -8.55 0.13
CA GLU A 115 -6.51 -7.91 1.43
C GLU A 115 -7.77 -8.15 2.28
N PRO A 116 -7.66 -8.10 3.62
CA PRO A 116 -8.83 -8.27 4.49
C PRO A 116 -9.87 -7.16 4.26
N ALA A 117 -11.12 -7.56 4.25
CA ALA A 117 -12.22 -6.61 4.26
C ALA A 117 -12.21 -5.77 5.54
N ARG A 118 -12.78 -4.57 5.47
CA ARG A 118 -12.91 -3.74 6.66
C ARG A 118 -13.81 -4.42 7.70
N ARG A 119 -13.68 -4.02 8.95
CA ARG A 119 -14.40 -4.57 10.10
C ARG A 119 -15.92 -4.70 9.90
N ASN A 120 -16.51 -3.80 9.13
CA ASN A 120 -17.91 -3.79 8.75
C ASN A 120 -18.20 -4.56 7.44
N GLY A 121 -17.25 -5.33 6.93
CA GLY A 121 -17.35 -6.09 5.67
C GLY A 121 -17.10 -5.26 4.41
N ALA A 122 -16.86 -3.95 4.52
CA ALA A 122 -16.62 -3.11 3.35
C ALA A 122 -15.33 -3.49 2.63
N ILE A 123 -15.39 -3.42 1.30
CA ILE A 123 -14.23 -3.50 0.40
C ILE A 123 -13.66 -2.10 0.15
N VAL A 124 -12.49 -2.01 -0.46
CA VAL A 124 -11.82 -0.73 -0.67
C VAL A 124 -11.89 -0.36 -2.15
N SER A 125 -12.48 0.81 -2.42
CA SER A 125 -12.56 1.38 -3.78
C SER A 125 -11.43 2.34 -4.09
N ASP A 126 -10.93 3.05 -3.05
CA ASP A 126 -9.95 4.10 -3.20
C ASP A 126 -8.93 4.05 -2.05
N ARG A 127 -7.65 4.23 -2.38
CA ARG A 127 -6.56 4.31 -1.41
C ARG A 127 -5.74 5.56 -1.64
N LYS A 128 -5.38 6.26 -0.56
CA LYS A 128 -4.40 7.34 -0.70
C LYS A 128 -3.06 6.81 -1.16
N GLY A 129 -2.37 7.62 -1.95
CA GLY A 129 -0.94 7.45 -2.19
C GLY A 129 -0.13 7.77 -0.93
N LEU A 130 1.08 7.26 -0.91
CA LEU A 130 2.04 7.46 0.17
C LEU A 130 3.40 7.80 -0.43
N ALA A 131 4.07 8.80 0.13
CA ALA A 131 5.48 9.04 -0.13
C ALA A 131 6.20 9.33 1.19
N ARG A 132 7.38 8.72 1.37
CA ARG A 132 8.23 8.93 2.54
C ARG A 132 9.59 9.46 2.11
N TYR A 133 10.06 10.46 2.84
CA TYR A 133 11.33 11.10 2.57
C TYR A 133 12.18 11.18 3.83
N VAL A 134 13.48 11.03 3.64
CA VAL A 134 14.50 11.44 4.60
C VAL A 134 15.18 12.67 4.03
N ILE A 135 15.24 13.75 4.82
CA ILE A 135 15.88 15.00 4.43
C ILE A 135 17.04 15.24 5.38
N ASP A 136 18.25 15.19 4.83
CA ASP A 136 19.50 15.46 5.54
C ASP A 136 19.95 16.88 5.29
N PHE A 137 20.28 17.60 6.37
CA PHE A 137 20.79 18.96 6.33
C PHE A 137 22.25 18.97 6.78
N LYS A 138 23.10 19.62 6.01
CA LYS A 138 24.53 19.83 6.30
C LYS A 138 24.81 21.32 6.42
N GLY A 139 25.19 21.74 7.61
CA GLY A 139 25.58 23.11 7.93
C GLY A 139 27.08 23.24 8.20
N ILE A 140 27.44 24.32 8.88
CA ILE A 140 28.82 24.67 9.25
C ILE A 140 28.89 24.78 10.76
N TYR A 141 29.73 23.97 11.38
CA TYR A 141 29.99 24.03 12.82
C TYR A 141 30.59 25.37 13.23
N ALA A 142 30.15 25.93 14.34
CA ALA A 142 30.80 27.03 15.05
C ALA A 142 30.42 27.03 16.53
N HIS A 143 31.24 27.66 17.37
CA HIS A 143 30.88 27.85 18.78
C HIS A 143 29.91 29.02 18.93
N ALA A 144 28.72 28.73 19.49
CA ALA A 144 27.61 29.70 19.52
C ALA A 144 27.90 31.00 20.28
N GLY A 145 28.84 30.99 21.24
CA GLY A 145 29.21 32.15 22.04
C GLY A 145 30.55 32.81 21.65
N VAL A 146 31.32 32.21 20.72
CA VAL A 146 32.65 32.74 20.36
C VAL A 146 32.66 33.28 18.93
N ASN A 147 32.20 32.49 17.97
CA ASN A 147 32.26 32.86 16.56
C ASN A 147 31.00 32.34 15.79
N PRO A 148 29.78 32.66 16.23
CA PRO A 148 28.55 32.17 15.60
C PRO A 148 28.41 32.62 14.13
N GLN A 149 29.02 33.74 13.76
CA GLN A 149 29.00 34.27 12.38
C GLN A 149 29.76 33.39 11.37
N ASP A 150 30.66 32.53 11.84
CA ASP A 150 31.44 31.63 10.98
C ASP A 150 30.70 30.30 10.73
N GLY A 151 29.57 30.10 11.37
CA GLY A 151 28.77 28.87 11.28
C GLY A 151 27.45 29.04 10.53
N ALA A 152 26.83 27.89 10.21
CA ALA A 152 25.50 27.82 9.63
C ALA A 152 24.75 26.62 10.23
N SER A 153 23.64 26.89 10.93
CA SER A 153 22.90 25.86 11.68
C SER A 153 21.99 25.04 10.79
N ALA A 154 22.29 23.74 10.64
CA ALA A 154 21.42 22.78 9.97
C ALA A 154 20.06 22.62 10.66
N ILE A 155 19.99 22.78 12.01
CA ILE A 155 18.71 22.75 12.74
C ILE A 155 17.86 23.97 12.39
N HIS A 156 18.44 25.16 12.24
CA HIS A 156 17.67 26.34 11.85
C HIS A 156 17.09 26.20 10.44
N GLU A 157 17.88 25.69 9.48
CA GLU A 157 17.36 25.40 8.13
C GLU A 157 16.24 24.37 8.16
N MET A 158 16.40 23.28 8.90
CA MET A 158 15.35 22.26 9.07
C MET A 158 14.06 22.86 9.66
N ALA A 159 14.15 23.74 10.65
CA ALA A 159 13.00 24.41 11.26
C ALA A 159 12.27 25.31 10.25
N GLU A 160 13.01 26.04 9.40
CA GLU A 160 12.46 26.85 8.32
C GLU A 160 11.74 25.98 7.28
N TRP A 161 12.32 24.82 6.91
CA TRP A 161 11.66 23.87 6.02
C TRP A 161 10.34 23.38 6.62
N ILE A 162 10.33 22.92 7.87
CA ILE A 162 9.11 22.44 8.54
C ILE A 162 8.02 23.52 8.52
N THR A 163 8.38 24.77 8.86
CA THR A 163 7.44 25.91 8.87
C THR A 163 6.82 26.17 7.49
N ARG A 164 7.57 25.98 6.42
CA ARG A 164 7.11 26.21 5.03
C ARG A 164 6.39 25.01 4.43
N LEU A 165 6.68 23.79 4.89
CA LEU A 165 6.06 22.57 4.39
C LEU A 165 4.69 22.30 5.03
N VAL A 166 4.54 22.57 6.34
CA VAL A 166 3.27 22.34 7.06
C VAL A 166 2.05 23.02 6.40
N PRO A 167 2.13 24.25 5.86
CA PRO A 167 1.01 24.87 5.13
C PRO A 167 0.61 24.17 3.81
N LEU A 168 1.39 23.20 3.33
CA LEU A 168 1.03 22.41 2.14
C LEU A 168 0.00 21.31 2.45
N ASN A 169 -0.37 21.12 3.72
CA ASN A 169 -1.48 20.27 4.10
C ASN A 169 -2.78 20.79 3.47
N ASP A 170 -3.52 19.86 2.87
CA ASP A 170 -4.85 20.10 2.31
C ASP A 170 -5.76 18.95 2.72
N TYR A 171 -6.21 18.99 3.97
CA TYR A 171 -7.02 17.92 4.54
C TYR A 171 -8.38 17.82 3.87
N GLU A 172 -8.92 18.91 3.34
CA GLU A 172 -10.19 18.94 2.62
C GLU A 172 -10.10 18.09 1.34
N HIS A 173 -8.99 18.18 0.60
CA HIS A 173 -8.75 17.38 -0.61
C HIS A 173 -7.92 16.11 -0.33
N GLY A 174 -7.72 15.78 0.95
CA GLY A 174 -7.14 14.51 1.39
C GLY A 174 -5.61 14.43 1.36
N THR A 175 -4.92 15.57 1.20
CA THR A 175 -3.45 15.63 1.27
C THR A 175 -2.99 15.94 2.70
N SER A 176 -2.05 15.13 3.20
CA SER A 176 -1.40 15.39 4.48
C SER A 176 0.11 15.19 4.39
N LEU A 177 0.84 16.13 4.99
CA LEU A 177 2.29 16.09 5.17
C LEU A 177 2.60 16.15 6.66
N ASN A 178 3.34 15.17 7.13
CA ASN A 178 3.77 15.10 8.53
C ASN A 178 5.28 14.93 8.63
N VAL A 179 5.93 15.80 9.38
CA VAL A 179 7.31 15.65 9.80
C VAL A 179 7.29 14.91 11.14
N GLY A 180 7.44 13.58 11.09
CA GLY A 180 7.23 12.71 12.25
C GLY A 180 8.46 12.46 13.11
N ILE A 181 9.65 12.63 12.53
CA ILE A 181 10.93 12.41 13.23
C ILE A 181 11.87 13.57 12.90
N VAL A 182 12.57 14.08 13.92
CA VAL A 182 13.64 15.05 13.78
C VAL A 182 14.83 14.64 14.65
N LYS A 183 16.05 14.85 14.13
CA LYS A 183 17.33 14.60 14.83
C LYS A 183 18.32 15.70 14.45
N GLY A 184 19.22 16.06 15.35
CA GLY A 184 20.28 17.04 15.00
C GLY A 184 21.02 17.63 16.19
N GLY A 185 22.15 18.25 15.88
CA GLY A 185 23.04 18.89 16.83
C GLY A 185 23.84 17.94 17.71
N MET A 186 24.79 18.52 18.46
CA MET A 186 25.63 17.78 19.43
C MET A 186 25.66 18.47 20.80
N GLY A 187 25.38 19.76 20.88
CA GLY A 187 25.39 20.52 22.10
C GLY A 187 24.76 21.90 21.96
N ALA A 188 24.17 22.43 23.04
CA ALA A 188 23.46 23.69 23.02
C ALA A 188 24.38 24.92 22.76
N ASN A 189 25.69 24.77 22.96
CA ASN A 189 26.67 25.83 22.77
C ASN A 189 27.37 25.78 21.39
N THR A 190 26.81 25.01 20.43
CA THR A 190 27.34 24.87 19.08
C THR A 190 26.26 25.05 18.02
N LEU A 191 26.60 25.67 16.88
CA LEU A 191 25.77 25.65 15.69
C LEU A 191 25.80 24.21 15.12
N ALA A 192 24.61 23.66 14.88
CA ALA A 192 24.45 22.28 14.42
C ALA A 192 24.98 22.11 13.00
N GLU A 193 26.00 21.28 12.83
CA GLU A 193 26.52 20.90 11.51
C GLU A 193 25.60 19.93 10.78
N ASN A 194 24.87 19.10 11.51
CA ASN A 194 23.99 18.10 10.93
C ASN A 194 22.61 18.16 11.57
N ALA A 195 21.57 18.00 10.73
CA ALA A 195 20.22 17.71 11.14
C ALA A 195 19.54 16.80 10.12
N GLN A 196 18.49 16.11 10.53
CA GLN A 196 17.72 15.21 9.68
C GLN A 196 16.25 15.25 10.09
N CYS A 197 15.36 15.20 9.12
CA CYS A 197 13.95 14.91 9.40
C CYS A 197 13.41 13.82 8.48
N GLU A 198 12.36 13.13 8.96
CA GLU A 198 11.61 12.13 8.20
C GLU A 198 10.19 12.64 7.97
N VAL A 199 9.76 12.60 6.70
CA VAL A 199 8.49 13.15 6.25
C VAL A 199 7.63 12.01 5.68
N ASP A 200 6.37 11.90 6.15
CA ASP A 200 5.33 11.06 5.57
C ASP A 200 4.31 11.95 4.87
N ILE A 201 3.99 11.62 3.62
CA ILE A 201 3.02 12.35 2.80
C ILE A 201 1.93 11.36 2.38
N ARG A 202 0.66 11.77 2.53
CA ARG A 202 -0.51 11.06 2.00
C ARG A 202 -1.24 11.97 1.02
N PHE A 203 -1.70 11.41 -0.10
CA PHE A 203 -2.34 12.18 -1.17
C PHE A 203 -3.37 11.34 -1.91
N THR A 204 -4.39 11.99 -2.47
CA THR A 204 -5.46 11.35 -3.26
C THR A 204 -5.18 11.36 -4.75
N ASN A 205 -4.29 12.25 -5.22
CA ASN A 205 -3.85 12.35 -6.61
C ASN A 205 -2.34 12.63 -6.68
N ILE A 206 -1.74 12.28 -7.78
CA ILE A 206 -0.27 12.37 -7.95
C ILE A 206 0.22 13.82 -8.02
N GLU A 207 -0.60 14.74 -8.52
CA GLU A 207 -0.28 16.16 -8.65
C GLU A 207 -0.02 16.81 -7.28
N ALA A 208 -0.77 16.39 -6.25
CA ALA A 208 -0.53 16.85 -4.87
C ALA A 208 0.85 16.42 -4.35
N CYS A 209 1.30 15.21 -4.68
CA CYS A 209 2.64 14.75 -4.34
C CYS A 209 3.71 15.58 -5.09
N HIS A 210 3.56 15.77 -6.39
CA HIS A 210 4.48 16.56 -7.20
C HIS A 210 4.59 18.02 -6.71
N LYS A 211 3.48 18.61 -6.25
CA LYS A 211 3.48 19.95 -5.65
C LYS A 211 4.37 20.01 -4.41
N ILE A 212 4.35 19.00 -3.57
CA ILE A 212 5.20 18.93 -2.37
C ILE A 212 6.65 18.67 -2.77
N GLU A 213 6.90 17.77 -3.73
CA GLU A 213 8.26 17.51 -4.26
C GLU A 213 8.87 18.78 -4.88
N ALA A 214 8.07 19.59 -5.59
CA ALA A 214 8.51 20.88 -6.12
C ALA A 214 8.86 21.87 -5.00
N ALA A 215 8.14 21.85 -3.87
CA ALA A 215 8.48 22.67 -2.71
C ALA A 215 9.81 22.21 -2.07
N PHE A 216 10.06 20.90 -1.97
CA PHE A 216 11.36 20.39 -1.52
C PHE A 216 12.50 20.87 -2.42
N GLU A 217 12.33 20.77 -3.74
CA GLU A 217 13.35 21.19 -4.70
C GLU A 217 13.61 22.69 -4.65
N ASN A 218 12.55 23.51 -4.48
CA ASN A 218 12.71 24.95 -4.33
C ASN A 218 13.49 25.31 -3.04
N LEU A 219 13.17 24.67 -1.91
CA LEU A 219 13.89 24.90 -0.66
C LEU A 219 15.34 24.38 -0.73
N ARG A 220 15.56 23.25 -1.40
CA ARG A 220 16.90 22.68 -1.61
C ARG A 220 17.82 23.60 -2.43
N THR A 221 17.26 24.25 -3.45
CA THR A 221 18.01 25.14 -4.35
C THR A 221 18.15 26.57 -3.80
N ASN A 222 17.27 26.97 -2.90
CA ASN A 222 17.26 28.29 -2.29
C ASN A 222 17.28 28.20 -0.75
N PRO A 223 18.41 27.80 -0.15
CA PRO A 223 18.51 27.63 1.30
C PRO A 223 18.28 28.99 2.02
N ILE A 224 17.52 28.92 3.10
CA ILE A 224 17.17 30.10 3.92
C ILE A 224 18.39 30.47 4.78
N ILE A 225 19.06 29.46 5.35
CA ILE A 225 20.29 29.66 6.11
C ILE A 225 21.47 29.50 5.15
N LYS A 226 22.10 30.63 4.79
CA LYS A 226 23.26 30.62 3.90
C LYS A 226 24.37 29.72 4.46
N GLY A 227 24.88 28.81 3.62
CA GLY A 227 25.92 27.85 4.00
C GLY A 227 25.37 26.49 4.44
N VAL A 228 24.04 26.30 4.50
CA VAL A 228 23.43 24.97 4.68
C VAL A 228 23.07 24.37 3.31
N THR A 229 23.24 23.06 3.19
CA THR A 229 22.77 22.27 2.05
C THR A 229 21.80 21.20 2.52
N ALA A 230 20.83 20.82 1.68
CA ALA A 230 19.88 19.76 1.96
C ALA A 230 19.95 18.67 0.91
N THR A 231 19.83 17.40 1.34
CA THR A 231 19.68 16.23 0.47
C THR A 231 18.32 15.59 0.76
N VAL A 232 17.50 15.45 -0.27
CA VAL A 232 16.17 14.84 -0.17
C VAL A 232 16.23 13.43 -0.76
N THR A 233 15.93 12.42 0.05
CA THR A 233 15.94 11.02 -0.38
C THR A 233 14.55 10.42 -0.21
N ARG A 234 13.91 9.99 -1.29
CA ARG A 234 12.65 9.25 -1.24
C ARG A 234 12.93 7.80 -0.85
N VAL A 235 12.41 7.38 0.30
CA VAL A 235 12.64 6.05 0.88
C VAL A 235 11.42 5.13 0.76
N GLY A 236 10.27 5.66 0.37
CA GLY A 236 9.06 4.89 0.11
C GLY A 236 8.12 5.64 -0.81
N PHE A 237 7.40 4.89 -1.66
CA PHE A 237 6.39 5.45 -2.55
C PHE A 237 5.34 4.40 -2.90
N ARG A 238 4.07 4.78 -2.82
CA ARG A 238 2.93 4.12 -3.44
C ARG A 238 2.08 5.18 -4.13
N PRO A 239 1.70 5.03 -5.39
CA PRO A 239 0.76 5.93 -6.05
C PRO A 239 -0.63 5.84 -5.41
N PRO A 240 -1.57 6.76 -5.66
CA PRO A 240 -2.95 6.60 -5.21
C PRO A 240 -3.67 5.52 -6.04
N MET A 241 -4.61 4.83 -5.42
CA MET A 241 -5.61 4.01 -6.10
C MET A 241 -6.91 4.80 -6.14
N ALA A 242 -7.29 5.27 -7.33
CA ALA A 242 -8.54 5.98 -7.55
C ALA A 242 -9.51 5.09 -8.33
N SER A 243 -10.77 5.02 -7.86
CA SER A 243 -11.80 4.28 -8.56
C SER A 243 -12.16 4.95 -9.90
N THR A 244 -12.22 4.14 -10.95
CA THR A 244 -12.67 4.53 -12.29
C THR A 244 -14.17 4.24 -12.46
N GLU A 245 -14.78 4.72 -13.53
CA GLU A 245 -16.17 4.35 -13.88
C GLU A 245 -16.29 2.82 -14.04
N ARG A 246 -15.29 2.21 -14.70
CA ARG A 246 -15.24 0.75 -14.87
C ARG A 246 -15.14 0.01 -13.53
N SER A 247 -14.23 0.38 -12.64
CA SER A 247 -14.11 -0.28 -11.34
C SER A 247 -15.35 -0.10 -10.48
N ARG A 248 -15.99 1.07 -10.50
CA ARG A 248 -17.27 1.30 -9.82
C ARG A 248 -18.41 0.42 -10.36
N SER A 249 -18.47 0.23 -11.68
CA SER A 249 -19.43 -0.69 -12.30
C SER A 249 -19.19 -2.14 -11.87
N MET A 250 -17.92 -2.56 -11.76
CA MET A 250 -17.55 -3.89 -11.26
C MET A 250 -17.90 -4.06 -9.78
N LEU A 251 -17.68 -3.03 -8.95
CA LEU A 251 -18.06 -3.01 -7.53
C LEU A 251 -19.58 -3.15 -7.35
N GLU A 252 -20.38 -2.50 -8.22
CA GLU A 252 -21.83 -2.65 -8.18
C GLU A 252 -22.28 -4.07 -8.55
N ILE A 253 -21.63 -4.73 -9.48
CA ILE A 253 -21.87 -6.15 -9.78
C ILE A 253 -21.49 -7.01 -8.57
N MET A 254 -20.36 -6.74 -7.92
CA MET A 254 -19.95 -7.45 -6.70
C MET A 254 -20.97 -7.25 -5.57
N ARG A 255 -21.54 -6.06 -5.43
CA ARG A 255 -22.61 -5.80 -4.45
C ARG A 255 -23.83 -6.67 -4.71
N GLN A 256 -24.29 -6.73 -5.97
CA GLN A 256 -25.45 -7.54 -6.36
C GLN A 256 -25.20 -9.04 -6.16
N GLU A 257 -24.01 -9.55 -6.49
CA GLU A 257 -23.67 -10.95 -6.27
C GLU A 257 -23.43 -11.26 -4.78
N GLY A 258 -22.89 -10.29 -4.02
CA GLY A 258 -22.72 -10.39 -2.57
C GLY A 258 -24.04 -10.55 -1.83
N GLU A 259 -25.07 -9.78 -2.20
CA GLU A 259 -26.42 -9.93 -1.62
C GLU A 259 -26.95 -11.36 -1.74
N LYS A 260 -26.70 -12.04 -2.87
CA LYS A 260 -27.10 -13.44 -3.08
C LYS A 260 -26.35 -14.43 -2.19
N CYS A 261 -25.16 -14.03 -1.70
CA CYS A 261 -24.33 -14.80 -0.79
C CYS A 261 -24.53 -14.41 0.69
N GLY A 262 -25.43 -13.47 0.97
CA GLY A 262 -25.65 -12.93 2.32
C GLY A 262 -24.56 -11.95 2.77
N VAL A 263 -23.81 -11.34 1.84
CA VAL A 263 -22.77 -10.34 2.11
C VAL A 263 -23.30 -8.96 1.74
N ASP A 264 -23.45 -8.08 2.75
CA ASP A 264 -23.78 -6.65 2.53
C ASP A 264 -22.51 -5.91 2.11
N VAL A 265 -22.28 -5.82 0.80
CA VAL A 265 -21.10 -5.19 0.23
C VAL A 265 -21.24 -3.67 0.22
N LYS A 266 -20.35 -3.01 0.95
CA LYS A 266 -20.13 -1.56 0.89
C LYS A 266 -18.68 -1.32 0.44
N TRP A 267 -18.38 -0.11 0.00
CA TRP A 267 -17.00 0.28 -0.31
C TRP A 267 -16.65 1.59 0.37
N VAL A 268 -15.36 1.73 0.65
CA VAL A 268 -14.82 2.87 1.39
C VAL A 268 -13.49 3.33 0.79
N THR A 269 -13.16 4.58 1.03
CA THR A 269 -11.82 5.14 0.84
C THR A 269 -11.00 4.92 2.10
N THR A 270 -9.71 4.60 1.96
CA THR A 270 -8.79 4.41 3.09
C THR A 270 -7.45 5.13 2.90
N GLY A 271 -6.80 5.45 4.01
CA GLY A 271 -5.45 6.04 4.02
C GLY A 271 -4.31 5.01 3.93
N GLY A 272 -4.59 3.71 4.15
CA GLY A 272 -3.62 2.63 4.02
C GLY A 272 -3.40 2.21 2.57
N GLY A 273 -2.16 1.82 2.23
CA GLY A 273 -1.82 1.29 0.90
C GLY A 273 -2.00 -0.22 0.80
N SER A 274 -1.97 -0.74 -0.42
CA SER A 274 -1.82 -2.15 -0.80
C SER A 274 -1.19 -2.23 -2.19
N ASP A 275 -0.98 -3.43 -2.70
CA ASP A 275 -0.51 -3.60 -4.08
C ASP A 275 -1.53 -3.14 -5.13
N GLY A 276 -2.81 -3.02 -4.76
CA GLY A 276 -3.84 -2.40 -5.59
C GLY A 276 -3.51 -0.97 -6.02
N ASN A 277 -2.72 -0.24 -5.23
CA ASN A 277 -2.23 1.08 -5.59
C ASN A 277 -1.37 1.06 -6.88
N PHE A 278 -0.43 0.10 -6.98
CA PHE A 278 0.41 -0.04 -8.16
C PHE A 278 -0.40 -0.49 -9.38
N MET A 279 -1.30 -1.44 -9.16
CA MET A 279 -2.16 -1.96 -10.23
C MET A 279 -3.05 -0.87 -10.82
N ALA A 280 -3.71 -0.08 -9.99
CA ALA A 280 -4.59 1.01 -10.43
C ALA A 280 -3.81 2.13 -11.13
N PHE A 281 -2.60 2.41 -10.70
CA PHE A 281 -1.73 3.42 -11.32
C PHE A 281 -1.32 3.05 -12.75
N GLU A 282 -1.21 1.76 -13.05
CA GLU A 282 -0.95 1.25 -14.40
C GLU A 282 -2.23 1.15 -15.27
N GLY A 283 -3.37 1.62 -14.76
CA GLY A 283 -4.65 1.65 -15.49
C GLY A 283 -5.53 0.42 -15.32
N CYS A 284 -5.12 -0.56 -14.53
CA CYS A 284 -5.93 -1.73 -14.20
C CYS A 284 -7.15 -1.31 -13.35
N SER A 285 -8.33 -1.87 -13.65
CA SER A 285 -9.54 -1.64 -12.84
C SER A 285 -9.54 -2.55 -11.62
N VAL A 286 -9.30 -1.99 -10.44
CA VAL A 286 -9.04 -2.76 -9.20
C VAL A 286 -10.26 -2.80 -8.29
N MET A 287 -10.52 -3.99 -7.71
CA MET A 287 -11.36 -4.23 -6.53
C MET A 287 -10.47 -4.75 -5.41
N ASP A 288 -10.38 -4.02 -4.31
CA ASP A 288 -9.43 -4.32 -3.24
C ASP A 288 -10.12 -4.64 -1.92
N ALA A 289 -9.43 -5.35 -1.03
CA ALA A 289 -9.95 -5.85 0.25
C ALA A 289 -11.15 -6.80 0.06
N VAL A 290 -11.06 -7.69 -0.94
CA VAL A 290 -12.10 -8.69 -1.24
C VAL A 290 -12.00 -9.93 -0.35
N GLY A 291 -10.94 -10.06 0.45
CA GLY A 291 -10.70 -11.15 1.39
C GLY A 291 -11.74 -11.25 2.52
N PRO A 292 -11.56 -12.17 3.47
CA PRO A 292 -12.42 -12.34 4.65
C PRO A 292 -12.42 -11.12 5.57
N VAL A 293 -13.30 -11.13 6.57
CA VAL A 293 -13.38 -10.09 7.60
C VAL A 293 -12.61 -10.55 8.83
N GLY A 294 -11.71 -9.72 9.29
CA GLY A 294 -10.99 -9.89 10.53
C GLY A 294 -10.73 -8.58 11.23
N ASP A 295 -9.80 -8.61 12.16
CA ASP A 295 -9.35 -7.43 12.90
C ASP A 295 -8.01 -7.70 13.59
N GLY A 296 -7.37 -6.61 14.06
CA GLY A 296 -6.13 -6.68 14.81
C GLY A 296 -4.89 -6.99 13.97
N ALA A 297 -4.95 -6.78 12.65
CA ALA A 297 -3.80 -6.85 11.76
C ALA A 297 -2.60 -6.10 12.36
N HIS A 298 -1.39 -6.64 12.18
CA HIS A 298 -0.14 -6.14 12.75
C HIS A 298 -0.04 -6.21 14.29
N GLY A 299 -1.04 -6.79 14.96
CA GLY A 299 -1.12 -6.88 16.42
C GLY A 299 -1.13 -8.32 16.95
N ASP A 300 -0.93 -8.46 18.27
CA ASP A 300 -0.91 -9.78 18.92
C ASP A 300 -2.29 -10.45 19.00
N LYS A 301 -3.35 -9.71 18.75
CA LYS A 301 -4.75 -10.15 18.80
C LYS A 301 -5.38 -10.32 17.42
N GLU A 302 -4.57 -10.48 16.41
CA GLU A 302 -5.01 -10.68 15.03
C GLU A 302 -5.89 -11.93 14.90
N PHE A 303 -7.04 -11.78 14.24
CA PHE A 303 -7.99 -12.86 13.99
C PHE A 303 -8.85 -12.61 12.76
N ILE A 304 -9.46 -13.68 12.25
CA ILE A 304 -10.53 -13.63 11.24
C ILE A 304 -11.82 -14.25 11.76
N TRP A 305 -12.97 -13.81 11.22
CA TRP A 305 -14.26 -14.46 11.42
C TRP A 305 -14.42 -15.60 10.41
N LEU A 306 -14.49 -16.85 10.89
CA LEU A 306 -14.60 -18.05 10.05
C LEU A 306 -15.84 -18.04 9.16
N GLU A 307 -16.96 -17.53 9.66
CA GLU A 307 -18.23 -17.41 8.94
C GLU A 307 -18.14 -16.53 7.68
N THR A 308 -17.15 -15.64 7.58
CA THR A 308 -16.98 -14.72 6.45
C THR A 308 -16.21 -15.33 5.27
N ILE A 309 -15.47 -16.40 5.47
CA ILE A 309 -14.61 -17.01 4.45
C ILE A 309 -15.44 -17.49 3.26
N LYS A 310 -16.37 -18.42 3.50
CA LYS A 310 -17.16 -19.05 2.43
C LYS A 310 -18.04 -18.06 1.66
N PRO A 311 -18.86 -17.21 2.31
CA PRO A 311 -19.71 -16.26 1.57
C PRO A 311 -18.89 -15.28 0.71
N ARG A 312 -17.74 -14.82 1.19
CA ARG A 312 -16.91 -13.89 0.43
C ARG A 312 -16.16 -14.58 -0.72
N THR A 313 -15.75 -15.83 -0.54
CA THR A 313 -15.23 -16.64 -1.66
C THR A 313 -16.26 -16.78 -2.76
N GLU A 314 -17.50 -17.15 -2.39
CA GLU A 314 -18.61 -17.31 -3.32
C GLU A 314 -18.97 -15.99 -4.02
N MET A 315 -19.02 -14.89 -3.27
CA MET A 315 -19.26 -13.55 -3.80
C MET A 315 -18.24 -13.20 -4.90
N VAL A 316 -16.94 -13.38 -4.64
CA VAL A 316 -15.88 -13.07 -5.63
C VAL A 316 -16.02 -13.96 -6.86
N TYR A 317 -16.18 -15.26 -6.68
CA TYR A 317 -16.38 -16.22 -7.77
C TYR A 317 -17.57 -15.80 -8.66
N ARG A 318 -18.76 -15.58 -8.07
CA ARG A 318 -19.98 -15.17 -8.81
C ARG A 318 -19.81 -13.83 -9.50
N THR A 319 -19.08 -12.91 -8.89
CA THR A 319 -18.75 -11.61 -9.50
C THR A 319 -17.95 -11.81 -10.79
N LEU A 320 -16.93 -12.65 -10.78
CA LEU A 320 -16.08 -12.90 -11.95
C LEU A 320 -16.86 -13.58 -13.08
N VAL A 321 -17.68 -14.58 -12.77
CA VAL A 321 -18.58 -15.20 -13.73
C VAL A 321 -19.54 -14.16 -14.32
N LYS A 322 -20.09 -13.28 -13.50
CA LYS A 322 -21.02 -12.24 -13.97
C LYS A 322 -20.37 -11.17 -14.82
N LEU A 323 -19.13 -10.82 -14.53
CA LEU A 323 -18.32 -9.91 -15.35
C LEU A 323 -18.02 -10.53 -16.73
N GLU A 324 -17.67 -11.83 -16.77
CA GLU A 324 -17.49 -12.59 -18.02
C GLU A 324 -18.75 -12.59 -18.87
N GLU A 325 -19.92 -12.97 -18.28
CA GLU A 325 -21.22 -12.96 -18.95
C GLU A 325 -21.60 -11.59 -19.55
N LYS A 326 -21.17 -10.51 -18.90
CA LYS A 326 -21.42 -9.12 -19.36
C LYS A 326 -20.41 -8.60 -20.36
N GLY A 327 -19.44 -9.42 -20.78
CA GLY A 327 -18.43 -9.05 -21.77
C GLY A 327 -17.36 -8.07 -21.25
N TYR A 328 -17.11 -7.98 -19.95
CA TYR A 328 -16.07 -7.10 -19.40
C TYR A 328 -14.65 -7.47 -19.84
N PHE A 329 -14.44 -8.68 -20.31
CA PHE A 329 -13.15 -9.22 -20.75
C PHE A 329 -13.06 -9.40 -22.29
N ALA A 330 -14.11 -9.04 -23.01
CA ALA A 330 -14.14 -9.08 -24.47
C ALA A 330 -13.28 -7.96 -25.11
#